data_5df1ce08abb0f245fb508789c84a5caf
#
_entry.id   5df1ce08abb0f245fb508789c84a5caf
#
_cell.length_a   1.000
_cell.length_b   1.000
_cell.length_c   1.000
_cell.angle_alpha   90.00
_cell.angle_beta   90.00
_cell.angle_gamma   90.00
#
_symmetry.space_group_name_H-M   'P 1'
#
loop_
_entity.id
_entity.type
_entity.pdbx_description
1 polymer ?
#
loop_
_entity_poly.entity_id
_entity_poly.type
_entity_poly.pdbx_seq_one_letter_code
_entity_poly.pdbx_strand_id
1 'polypeptide(L)'
;MANIQLIVYGASSFVGQLLTRYLFERHGVNGELQWAIAGRSQSKLNELRQSLGSAAQALPIVLADANDEAALNAMCQQTKVVVSTVGPYALYGSTLVKICAQTGTDYCDLTGEPQWIARMIDAHQATARATGARIVHCCGFDSVPSDLGTYYLQQQAQQQFGQPCTQVKLRVKAIRGGLSGGTVGSMLELIKEASTNSALRKLMANPYALCPPSSQSKPKQANLQFAEYDKDAQAWSAPFIMAGINTKIVHRSNALSNYAYGTDFVYDETMLTGDGVLGGAVAVGAAIGMAGFVGAVAFPLTRHVLERFVLPKAGEGPSPSQQLKGFYDIRLIGFTASGQRLTAKVTGDRDPGYGSTAKILGEAAVCLALDVAKTAQAGGFWTPATVFGDKLLSRLNQYAGLSFSLV
;
A
#
# COMPACT_ATOMS: atom_id res chain seq x y z
N MET A 1 -28.96 -4.31 -16.08
CA MET A 1 -27.93 -3.38 -15.57
C MET A 1 -26.59 -3.84 -16.12
N ALA A 2 -25.73 -2.94 -16.56
CA ALA A 2 -24.39 -3.30 -17.00
C ALA A 2 -23.65 -4.03 -15.86
N ASN A 3 -23.00 -5.15 -16.16
CA ASN A 3 -22.30 -5.94 -15.16
C ASN A 3 -20.94 -5.26 -14.88
N ILE A 4 -20.94 -4.24 -13.99
CA ILE A 4 -19.73 -3.49 -13.64
C ILE A 4 -18.79 -4.42 -12.87
N GLN A 5 -17.57 -4.58 -13.37
CA GLN A 5 -16.56 -5.43 -12.74
C GLN A 5 -15.74 -4.65 -11.70
N LEU A 6 -15.53 -3.35 -11.94
CA LEU A 6 -14.69 -2.50 -11.09
C LEU A 6 -15.31 -1.10 -10.94
N ILE A 7 -15.40 -0.59 -9.71
CA ILE A 7 -15.72 0.82 -9.44
C ILE A 7 -14.53 1.49 -8.79
N VAL A 8 -14.08 2.62 -9.38
CA VAL A 8 -13.09 3.52 -8.78
C VAL A 8 -13.80 4.52 -7.88
N TYR A 9 -13.79 4.27 -6.58
CA TYR A 9 -14.40 5.15 -5.58
C TYR A 9 -13.43 6.22 -5.10
N GLY A 10 -13.87 7.48 -5.12
CA GLY A 10 -13.00 8.64 -4.89
C GLY A 10 -12.25 9.08 -6.14
N ALA A 11 -12.80 8.82 -7.32
CA ALA A 11 -12.18 9.11 -8.61
C ALA A 11 -11.77 10.58 -8.79
N SER A 12 -12.43 11.52 -8.12
CA SER A 12 -12.09 12.96 -8.15
C SER A 12 -10.99 13.36 -7.17
N SER A 13 -10.47 12.45 -6.32
CA SER A 13 -9.29 12.71 -5.49
C SER A 13 -8.03 12.80 -6.35
N PHE A 14 -6.92 13.32 -5.79
CA PHE A 14 -5.67 13.43 -6.54
C PHE A 14 -5.23 12.08 -7.12
N VAL A 15 -5.12 11.05 -6.27
CA VAL A 15 -4.75 9.68 -6.73
C VAL A 15 -5.86 9.06 -7.57
N GLY A 16 -7.13 9.33 -7.25
CA GLY A 16 -8.28 8.83 -8.00
C GLY A 16 -8.28 9.30 -9.46
N GLN A 17 -7.90 10.55 -9.72
CA GLN A 17 -7.76 11.07 -11.07
C GLN A 17 -6.64 10.38 -11.86
N LEU A 18 -5.48 10.15 -11.22
CA LEU A 18 -4.36 9.41 -11.83
C LEU A 18 -4.73 7.96 -12.12
N LEU A 19 -5.37 7.29 -11.17
CA LEU A 19 -5.89 5.92 -11.33
C LEU A 19 -6.92 5.84 -12.47
N THR A 20 -7.88 6.77 -12.50
CA THR A 20 -8.91 6.83 -13.55
C THR A 20 -8.29 7.03 -14.93
N ARG A 21 -7.33 7.95 -15.05
CA ARG A 21 -6.59 8.18 -16.30
C ARG A 21 -5.84 6.94 -16.74
N TYR A 22 -5.12 6.31 -15.82
CA TYR A 22 -4.37 5.07 -16.10
C TYR A 22 -5.28 3.95 -16.60
N LEU A 23 -6.41 3.70 -15.92
CA LEU A 23 -7.38 2.68 -16.35
C LEU A 23 -8.01 3.02 -17.70
N PHE A 24 -8.31 4.29 -17.95
CA PHE A 24 -8.86 4.73 -19.22
C PHE A 24 -7.86 4.56 -20.38
N GLU A 25 -6.60 4.96 -20.19
CA GLU A 25 -5.54 4.77 -21.20
C GLU A 25 -5.31 3.29 -21.51
N ARG A 26 -5.45 2.44 -20.49
CA ARG A 26 -5.15 1.01 -20.56
C ARG A 26 -6.31 0.18 -21.12
N HIS A 27 -7.54 0.46 -20.71
CA HIS A 27 -8.72 -0.39 -20.96
C HIS A 27 -9.81 0.30 -21.78
N GLY A 28 -9.75 1.63 -21.99
CA GLY A 28 -10.84 2.37 -22.60
C GLY A 28 -12.12 2.29 -21.79
N VAL A 29 -13.27 2.46 -22.45
CA VAL A 29 -14.60 2.36 -21.83
C VAL A 29 -15.31 1.05 -22.21
N ASN A 30 -15.08 0.55 -23.44
CA ASN A 30 -15.77 -0.62 -24.00
C ASN A 30 -14.80 -1.82 -24.17
N GLY A 31 -13.73 -1.88 -23.38
CA GLY A 31 -12.75 -2.96 -23.41
C GLY A 31 -13.20 -4.20 -22.61
N GLU A 32 -12.26 -5.09 -22.35
CA GLU A 32 -12.48 -6.29 -21.52
C GLU A 32 -12.94 -5.94 -20.10
N LEU A 33 -12.43 -4.85 -19.53
CA LEU A 33 -12.81 -4.37 -18.21
C LEU A 33 -14.04 -3.46 -18.32
N GLN A 34 -15.17 -3.88 -17.72
CA GLN A 34 -16.35 -3.06 -17.56
C GLN A 34 -16.24 -2.33 -16.22
N TRP A 35 -16.07 -1.01 -16.26
CA TRP A 35 -15.77 -0.23 -15.07
C TRP A 35 -16.48 1.12 -15.00
N ALA A 36 -16.53 1.70 -13.82
CA ALA A 36 -17.16 2.98 -13.55
C ALA A 36 -16.31 3.84 -12.59
N ILE A 37 -16.58 5.14 -12.58
CA ILE A 37 -16.04 6.07 -11.60
C ILE A 37 -17.10 6.46 -10.58
N ALA A 38 -16.69 6.62 -9.31
CA ALA A 38 -17.62 6.97 -8.25
C ALA A 38 -17.06 8.04 -7.30
N GLY A 39 -17.96 8.77 -6.66
CA GLY A 39 -17.65 9.80 -5.67
C GLY A 39 -18.89 10.63 -5.31
N ARG A 40 -18.71 11.61 -4.43
CA ARG A 40 -19.84 12.41 -3.90
C ARG A 40 -20.28 13.58 -4.78
N SER A 41 -19.43 14.04 -5.71
CA SER A 41 -19.69 15.27 -6.51
C SER A 41 -19.85 14.94 -7.99
N GLN A 42 -21.06 15.03 -8.51
CA GLN A 42 -21.38 14.85 -9.93
C GLN A 42 -20.57 15.81 -10.82
N SER A 43 -20.43 17.08 -10.42
CA SER A 43 -19.68 18.07 -11.21
C SER A 43 -18.20 17.67 -11.37
N LYS A 44 -17.52 17.32 -10.27
CA LYS A 44 -16.11 16.90 -10.31
C LYS A 44 -15.90 15.61 -11.10
N LEU A 45 -16.82 14.67 -11.02
CA LEU A 45 -16.77 13.43 -11.83
C LEU A 45 -17.00 13.71 -13.32
N ASN A 46 -17.89 14.64 -13.66
CA ASN A 46 -18.09 15.09 -15.04
C ASN A 46 -16.85 15.83 -15.57
N GLU A 47 -16.26 16.72 -14.77
CA GLU A 47 -15.01 17.42 -15.12
C GLU A 47 -13.88 16.42 -15.40
N LEU A 48 -13.71 15.42 -14.51
CA LEU A 48 -12.73 14.36 -14.72
C LEU A 48 -12.99 13.62 -16.03
N ARG A 49 -14.24 13.19 -16.27
CA ARG A 49 -14.63 12.48 -17.49
C ARG A 49 -14.38 13.32 -18.75
N GLN A 50 -14.70 14.62 -18.72
CA GLN A 50 -14.41 15.55 -19.82
C GLN A 50 -12.90 15.70 -20.06
N SER A 51 -12.08 15.75 -19.01
CA SER A 51 -10.62 15.84 -19.10
C SER A 51 -9.95 14.63 -19.79
N LEU A 52 -10.64 13.49 -19.85
CA LEU A 52 -10.19 12.28 -20.54
C LEU A 52 -10.53 12.27 -22.04
N GLY A 53 -11.31 13.23 -22.51
CA GLY A 53 -11.70 13.35 -23.92
C GLY A 53 -13.06 12.75 -24.25
N SER A 54 -13.47 12.87 -25.52
CA SER A 54 -14.80 12.45 -25.99
C SER A 54 -15.07 10.96 -25.82
N ALA A 55 -14.07 10.11 -25.99
CA ALA A 55 -14.21 8.66 -25.82
C ALA A 55 -14.59 8.24 -24.38
N ALA A 56 -14.28 9.08 -23.37
CA ALA A 56 -14.62 8.84 -21.99
C ALA A 56 -16.08 9.19 -21.63
N GLN A 57 -16.85 9.83 -22.52
CA GLN A 57 -18.22 10.27 -22.23
C GLN A 57 -19.16 9.11 -21.88
N ALA A 58 -18.88 7.91 -22.38
CA ALA A 58 -19.64 6.70 -22.06
C ALA A 58 -19.25 6.05 -20.74
N LEU A 59 -18.20 6.53 -20.04
CA LEU A 59 -17.77 5.98 -18.74
C LEU A 59 -18.85 6.25 -17.69
N PRO A 60 -19.41 5.20 -17.06
CA PRO A 60 -20.49 5.35 -16.08
C PRO A 60 -20.01 6.11 -14.83
N ILE A 61 -20.92 6.90 -14.25
CA ILE A 61 -20.72 7.63 -13.00
C ILE A 61 -21.70 7.10 -11.97
N VAL A 62 -21.17 6.79 -10.76
CA VAL A 62 -21.97 6.38 -9.60
C VAL A 62 -21.79 7.42 -8.49
N LEU A 63 -22.91 7.94 -7.97
CA LEU A 63 -22.86 8.89 -6.86
C LEU A 63 -22.94 8.15 -5.52
N ALA A 64 -21.95 8.35 -4.66
CA ALA A 64 -21.98 7.85 -3.30
C ALA A 64 -21.10 8.75 -2.40
N ASP A 65 -21.65 9.21 -1.28
CA ASP A 65 -20.90 9.89 -0.22
C ASP A 65 -20.44 8.84 0.81
N ALA A 66 -19.27 9.06 1.42
CA ALA A 66 -18.70 8.16 2.44
C ALA A 66 -19.58 8.02 3.70
N ASN A 67 -20.43 9.00 3.96
CA ASN A 67 -21.37 9.01 5.09
C ASN A 67 -22.77 8.51 4.73
N ASP A 68 -23.03 8.19 3.46
CA ASP A 68 -24.33 7.66 3.00
C ASP A 68 -24.24 6.15 2.83
N GLU A 69 -24.62 5.42 3.89
CA GLU A 69 -24.58 3.95 3.91
C GLU A 69 -25.49 3.34 2.83
N ALA A 70 -26.63 3.96 2.51
CA ALA A 70 -27.56 3.46 1.50
C ALA A 70 -26.96 3.60 0.09
N ALA A 71 -26.35 4.75 -0.23
CA ALA A 71 -25.68 4.97 -1.50
C ALA A 71 -24.47 4.05 -1.68
N LEU A 72 -23.65 3.86 -0.63
CA LEU A 72 -22.54 2.92 -0.65
C LEU A 72 -22.99 1.48 -0.86
N ASN A 73 -24.09 1.07 -0.20
CA ASN A 73 -24.65 -0.27 -0.38
C ASN A 73 -25.15 -0.48 -1.83
N ALA A 74 -25.89 0.48 -2.38
CA ALA A 74 -26.33 0.45 -3.76
C ALA A 74 -25.16 0.40 -4.76
N MET A 75 -24.08 1.10 -4.49
CA MET A 75 -22.85 1.06 -5.27
C MET A 75 -22.20 -0.33 -5.22
N CYS A 76 -22.06 -0.93 -4.04
CA CYS A 76 -21.42 -2.24 -3.88
C CYS A 76 -22.21 -3.36 -4.54
N GLN A 77 -23.55 -3.30 -4.52
CA GLN A 77 -24.42 -4.33 -5.12
C GLN A 77 -24.34 -4.39 -6.66
N GLN A 78 -23.83 -3.38 -7.34
CA GLN A 78 -23.75 -3.35 -8.80
C GLN A 78 -22.35 -3.67 -9.36
N THR A 79 -21.37 -3.99 -8.49
CA THR A 79 -20.00 -4.26 -8.92
C THR A 79 -19.40 -5.49 -8.25
N LYS A 80 -18.38 -6.07 -8.89
CA LYS A 80 -17.58 -7.14 -8.28
C LYS A 80 -16.52 -6.61 -7.32
N VAL A 81 -15.87 -5.47 -7.69
CA VAL A 81 -14.74 -4.91 -6.95
C VAL A 81 -14.93 -3.40 -6.78
N VAL A 82 -14.65 -2.90 -5.60
CA VAL A 82 -14.48 -1.46 -5.34
C VAL A 82 -13.01 -1.19 -5.02
N VAL A 83 -12.38 -0.30 -5.78
CA VAL A 83 -11.07 0.26 -5.44
C VAL A 83 -11.25 1.66 -4.87
N SER A 84 -10.76 1.89 -3.64
CA SER A 84 -10.98 3.15 -2.92
C SER A 84 -9.70 3.99 -2.83
N THR A 85 -9.84 5.27 -3.20
CA THR A 85 -8.82 6.31 -3.00
C THR A 85 -9.29 7.40 -2.03
N VAL A 86 -10.32 7.12 -1.24
CA VAL A 86 -10.90 8.06 -0.26
C VAL A 86 -10.21 7.92 1.08
N GLY A 87 -9.23 8.78 1.32
CA GLY A 87 -8.51 8.88 2.60
C GLY A 87 -8.67 10.26 3.26
N PRO A 88 -8.26 10.41 4.54
CA PRO A 88 -7.77 9.40 5.48
C PRO A 88 -8.80 8.29 5.74
N TYR A 89 -8.33 7.03 5.68
CA TYR A 89 -9.23 5.88 5.77
C TYR A 89 -9.84 5.71 7.16
N ALA A 90 -9.12 6.08 8.21
CA ALA A 90 -9.65 6.08 9.58
C ALA A 90 -10.88 6.99 9.74
N LEU A 91 -11.02 8.04 8.90
CA LEU A 91 -12.13 8.96 8.93
C LEU A 91 -13.27 8.56 7.98
N TYR A 92 -12.95 8.03 6.79
CA TYR A 92 -13.94 7.87 5.71
C TYR A 92 -14.07 6.44 5.16
N GLY A 93 -13.17 5.51 5.53
CA GLY A 93 -13.11 4.18 4.92
C GLY A 93 -14.00 3.12 5.57
N SER A 94 -14.33 3.28 6.87
CA SER A 94 -14.90 2.20 7.68
C SER A 94 -16.28 1.73 7.18
N THR A 95 -17.17 2.64 6.82
CA THR A 95 -18.51 2.31 6.32
C THR A 95 -18.45 1.52 5.00
N LEU A 96 -17.57 1.93 4.08
CA LEU A 96 -17.41 1.22 2.81
C LEU A 96 -16.87 -0.20 3.01
N VAL A 97 -15.84 -0.39 3.84
CA VAL A 97 -15.28 -1.72 4.15
C VAL A 97 -16.33 -2.62 4.81
N LYS A 98 -17.11 -2.10 5.75
CA LYS A 98 -18.26 -2.80 6.36
C LYS A 98 -19.22 -3.29 5.29
N ILE A 99 -19.64 -2.42 4.37
CA ILE A 99 -20.61 -2.76 3.31
C ILE A 99 -20.03 -3.78 2.34
N CYS A 100 -18.79 -3.60 1.89
CA CYS A 100 -18.11 -4.58 1.04
C CYS A 100 -18.09 -5.97 1.71
N ALA A 101 -17.74 -6.02 3.00
CA ALA A 101 -17.78 -7.27 3.76
C ALA A 101 -19.18 -7.89 3.84
N GLN A 102 -20.23 -7.09 3.99
CA GLN A 102 -21.63 -7.55 4.08
C GLN A 102 -22.20 -8.00 2.74
N THR A 103 -21.88 -7.31 1.65
CA THR A 103 -22.43 -7.58 0.31
C THR A 103 -21.66 -8.65 -0.47
N GLY A 104 -20.51 -9.11 0.03
CA GLY A 104 -19.64 -10.02 -0.70
C GLY A 104 -18.85 -9.33 -1.82
N THR A 105 -18.83 -7.99 -1.84
CA THR A 105 -18.09 -7.19 -2.82
C THR A 105 -16.61 -7.17 -2.45
N ASP A 106 -15.73 -7.41 -3.42
CA ASP A 106 -14.30 -7.34 -3.20
C ASP A 106 -13.84 -5.88 -3.08
N TYR A 107 -12.77 -5.66 -2.32
CA TYR A 107 -12.28 -4.33 -2.01
C TYR A 107 -10.75 -4.27 -2.04
N CYS A 108 -10.21 -3.19 -2.58
CA CYS A 108 -8.81 -2.83 -2.40
C CYS A 108 -8.61 -1.33 -2.23
N ASP A 109 -7.51 -0.95 -1.55
CA ASP A 109 -7.14 0.44 -1.27
C ASP A 109 -5.61 0.61 -1.22
N LEU A 110 -5.18 1.83 -0.92
CA LEU A 110 -3.77 2.19 -0.73
C LEU A 110 -3.49 2.73 0.68
N THR A 111 -4.24 2.29 1.69
CA THR A 111 -4.04 2.76 3.07
C THR A 111 -2.66 2.40 3.62
N GLY A 112 -2.07 3.33 4.37
CA GLY A 112 -0.90 3.11 5.21
C GLY A 112 -1.21 3.20 6.72
N GLU A 113 -2.48 2.99 7.13
CA GLU A 113 -3.01 3.22 8.47
C GLU A 113 -3.21 1.90 9.25
N PRO A 114 -2.17 1.32 9.90
CA PRO A 114 -2.25 -0.01 10.50
C PRO A 114 -3.27 -0.11 11.64
N GLN A 115 -3.51 0.97 12.36
CA GLN A 115 -4.53 1.01 13.42
C GLN A 115 -5.95 0.86 12.86
N TRP A 116 -6.21 1.46 11.71
CA TRP A 116 -7.49 1.35 11.04
C TRP A 116 -7.66 -0.05 10.45
N ILE A 117 -6.63 -0.59 9.78
CA ILE A 117 -6.64 -1.97 9.26
C ILE A 117 -6.94 -2.97 10.37
N ALA A 118 -6.29 -2.84 11.53
CA ALA A 118 -6.54 -3.73 12.69
C ALA A 118 -8.01 -3.68 13.12
N ARG A 119 -8.60 -2.48 13.23
CA ARG A 119 -10.02 -2.29 13.55
C ARG A 119 -10.95 -2.93 12.51
N MET A 120 -10.63 -2.80 11.22
CA MET A 120 -11.44 -3.39 10.14
C MET A 120 -11.37 -4.91 10.15
N ILE A 121 -10.18 -5.49 10.36
CA ILE A 121 -9.99 -6.94 10.51
C ILE A 121 -10.82 -7.46 11.69
N ASP A 122 -10.69 -6.85 12.85
CA ASP A 122 -11.37 -7.26 14.07
C ASP A 122 -12.91 -7.22 13.89
N ALA A 123 -13.42 -6.13 13.32
CA ALA A 123 -14.86 -5.92 13.17
C ALA A 123 -15.50 -6.78 12.04
N HIS A 124 -14.79 -7.04 10.95
CA HIS A 124 -15.42 -7.52 9.71
C HIS A 124 -14.82 -8.80 9.12
N GLN A 125 -13.77 -9.39 9.71
CA GLN A 125 -13.14 -10.62 9.20
C GLN A 125 -14.13 -11.78 9.09
N ALA A 126 -14.98 -12.00 10.11
CA ALA A 126 -15.95 -13.08 10.11
C ALA A 126 -17.02 -12.88 9.02
N THR A 127 -17.53 -11.66 8.89
CA THR A 127 -18.51 -11.29 7.86
C THR A 127 -17.95 -11.47 6.45
N ALA A 128 -16.74 -10.96 6.19
CA ALA A 128 -16.08 -11.10 4.90
C ALA A 128 -15.82 -12.56 4.52
N ARG A 129 -15.49 -13.42 5.50
CA ARG A 129 -15.38 -14.87 5.28
C ARG A 129 -16.70 -15.50 4.91
N ALA A 130 -17.78 -15.15 5.60
CA ALA A 130 -19.10 -15.72 5.38
C ALA A 130 -19.69 -15.34 4.01
N THR A 131 -19.49 -14.09 3.56
CA THR A 131 -20.03 -13.58 2.29
C THR A 131 -19.13 -13.86 1.08
N GLY A 132 -17.87 -14.22 1.32
CA GLY A 132 -16.88 -14.39 0.26
C GLY A 132 -16.22 -13.08 -0.21
N ALA A 133 -16.41 -11.96 0.50
CA ALA A 133 -15.76 -10.69 0.20
C ALA A 133 -14.25 -10.79 0.45
N ARG A 134 -13.42 -10.42 -0.53
CA ARG A 134 -11.96 -10.35 -0.39
C ARG A 134 -11.56 -8.89 -0.19
N ILE A 135 -11.09 -8.58 1.02
CA ILE A 135 -10.67 -7.23 1.41
C ILE A 135 -9.14 -7.17 1.43
N VAL A 136 -8.55 -6.33 0.58
CA VAL A 136 -7.10 -6.24 0.41
C VAL A 136 -6.66 -4.80 0.62
N HIS A 137 -6.07 -4.53 1.77
CA HIS A 137 -5.49 -3.24 2.08
C HIS A 137 -4.06 -3.09 1.52
N CYS A 138 -3.55 -1.86 1.49
CA CYS A 138 -2.15 -1.56 1.16
C CYS A 138 -1.74 -1.97 -0.27
N CYS A 139 -2.63 -1.82 -1.26
CA CYS A 139 -2.36 -2.14 -2.66
C CYS A 139 -1.66 -1.00 -3.43
N GLY A 140 -0.92 -0.12 -2.76
CA GLY A 140 -0.13 0.95 -3.35
C GLY A 140 1.38 0.72 -3.20
N PHE A 141 2.18 1.71 -3.62
CA PHE A 141 3.64 1.69 -3.46
C PHE A 141 4.07 1.45 -2.02
N ASP A 142 3.32 1.95 -1.06
CA ASP A 142 3.70 1.90 0.36
C ASP A 142 4.05 0.48 0.80
N SER A 143 3.31 -0.54 0.36
CA SER A 143 3.54 -1.92 0.80
C SER A 143 3.76 -2.93 -0.32
N VAL A 144 3.27 -2.70 -1.55
CA VAL A 144 3.37 -3.70 -2.62
C VAL A 144 4.82 -4.06 -2.99
N PRO A 145 5.78 -3.12 -3.14
CA PRO A 145 7.17 -3.47 -3.38
C PRO A 145 7.81 -4.28 -2.25
N SER A 146 7.41 -4.03 -1.00
CA SER A 146 7.88 -4.74 0.18
C SER A 146 7.30 -6.16 0.26
N ASP A 147 5.99 -6.28 0.12
CA ASP A 147 5.25 -7.53 0.27
C ASP A 147 5.50 -8.49 -0.90
N LEU A 148 5.28 -8.01 -2.14
CA LEU A 148 5.55 -8.80 -3.34
C LEU A 148 7.04 -8.97 -3.62
N GLY A 149 7.88 -8.00 -3.26
CA GLY A 149 9.34 -8.15 -3.34
C GLY A 149 9.84 -9.26 -2.42
N THR A 150 9.32 -9.34 -1.19
CA THR A 150 9.62 -10.44 -0.28
C THR A 150 9.09 -11.77 -0.82
N TYR A 151 7.85 -11.80 -1.28
CA TYR A 151 7.26 -12.98 -1.91
C TYR A 151 8.12 -13.49 -3.08
N TYR A 152 8.52 -12.60 -4.00
CA TYR A 152 9.41 -12.93 -5.12
C TYR A 152 10.75 -13.51 -4.65
N LEU A 153 11.41 -12.84 -3.68
CA LEU A 153 12.68 -13.32 -3.12
C LEU A 153 12.54 -14.71 -2.50
N GLN A 154 11.47 -14.96 -1.76
CA GLN A 154 11.20 -16.26 -1.13
C GLN A 154 10.96 -17.37 -2.15
N GLN A 155 10.24 -17.08 -3.23
CA GLN A 155 10.07 -18.01 -4.33
C GLN A 155 11.41 -18.35 -4.98
N GLN A 156 12.25 -17.35 -5.26
CA GLN A 156 13.57 -17.55 -5.84
C GLN A 156 14.49 -18.35 -4.90
N ALA A 157 14.44 -18.10 -3.60
CA ALA A 157 15.19 -18.86 -2.61
C ALA A 157 14.74 -20.33 -2.58
N GLN A 158 13.44 -20.57 -2.62
CA GLN A 158 12.88 -21.93 -2.65
C GLN A 158 13.29 -22.67 -3.93
N GLN A 159 13.29 -21.99 -5.09
CA GLN A 159 13.70 -22.57 -6.37
C GLN A 159 15.19 -22.88 -6.42
N GLN A 160 16.05 -21.99 -5.91
CA GLN A 160 17.51 -22.14 -6.01
C GLN A 160 18.10 -23.01 -4.90
N PHE A 161 17.54 -22.93 -3.69
CA PHE A 161 18.13 -23.55 -2.50
C PHE A 161 17.25 -24.59 -1.82
N GLY A 162 16.00 -24.78 -2.28
CA GLY A 162 15.04 -25.70 -1.66
C GLY A 162 14.54 -25.26 -0.29
N GLN A 163 14.82 -24.01 0.12
CA GLN A 163 14.44 -23.48 1.41
C GLN A 163 14.20 -21.97 1.34
N PRO A 164 13.34 -21.40 2.22
CA PRO A 164 13.11 -19.98 2.27
C PRO A 164 14.26 -19.23 2.93
N CYS A 165 14.30 -17.90 2.76
CA CYS A 165 15.11 -17.01 3.56
C CYS A 165 14.45 -16.82 4.93
N THR A 166 15.15 -17.14 6.00
CA THR A 166 14.72 -16.89 7.39
C THR A 166 14.96 -15.45 7.83
N GLN A 167 15.82 -14.72 7.10
CA GLN A 167 16.02 -13.29 7.29
C GLN A 167 15.95 -12.57 5.95
N VAL A 168 15.20 -11.48 5.89
CA VAL A 168 15.16 -10.57 4.73
C VAL A 168 15.34 -9.12 5.20
N LYS A 169 16.31 -8.44 4.59
CA LYS A 169 16.59 -7.02 4.81
C LYS A 169 16.19 -6.23 3.58
N LEU A 170 15.16 -5.41 3.68
CA LEU A 170 14.81 -4.49 2.61
C LEU A 170 15.59 -3.18 2.76
N ARG A 171 16.22 -2.75 1.68
CA ARG A 171 17.04 -1.54 1.63
C ARG A 171 16.60 -0.66 0.47
N VAL A 172 16.03 0.50 0.80
CA VAL A 172 15.73 1.52 -0.22
C VAL A 172 17.05 2.14 -0.64
N LYS A 173 17.57 1.73 -1.79
CA LYS A 173 18.87 2.18 -2.31
C LYS A 173 18.78 3.58 -2.91
N ALA A 174 17.70 3.86 -3.62
CA ALA A 174 17.45 5.17 -4.19
C ALA A 174 15.94 5.37 -4.35
N ILE A 175 15.48 6.58 -4.11
CA ILE A 175 14.07 6.96 -4.27
C ILE A 175 13.99 8.43 -4.64
N ARG A 176 13.15 8.75 -5.61
CA ARG A 176 12.83 10.11 -6.02
C ARG A 176 11.32 10.25 -6.22
N GLY A 177 10.71 11.09 -5.40
CA GLY A 177 9.28 11.35 -5.43
C GLY A 177 8.88 12.42 -4.44
N GLY A 178 7.59 12.73 -4.39
CA GLY A 178 7.01 13.70 -3.47
C GLY A 178 5.98 13.09 -2.53
N LEU A 179 5.66 13.79 -1.46
CA LEU A 179 4.54 13.46 -0.57
C LEU A 179 3.27 14.20 -1.01
N SER A 180 2.10 13.61 -0.81
CA SER A 180 0.81 14.29 -1.01
C SER A 180 0.17 14.76 0.26
N GLY A 181 -0.81 15.64 0.06
CA GLY A 181 -1.73 16.02 1.11
C GLY A 181 -2.51 14.82 1.70
N GLY A 182 -2.78 13.78 0.89
CA GLY A 182 -3.42 12.54 1.38
C GLY A 182 -2.53 11.76 2.32
N THR A 183 -1.29 11.45 1.91
CA THR A 183 -0.29 10.75 2.74
C THR A 183 0.03 11.53 4.01
N VAL A 184 0.22 12.85 3.85
CA VAL A 184 0.47 13.74 5.00
C VAL A 184 -0.73 13.74 5.95
N GLY A 185 -1.96 13.84 5.45
CA GLY A 185 -3.18 13.81 6.26
C GLY A 185 -3.31 12.52 7.10
N SER A 186 -3.08 11.35 6.49
CA SER A 186 -3.10 10.07 7.21
C SER A 186 -2.00 10.00 8.28
N MET A 187 -0.80 10.52 7.99
CA MET A 187 0.30 10.55 8.94
C MET A 187 0.02 11.49 10.12
N LEU A 188 -0.54 12.67 9.86
CA LEU A 188 -0.93 13.64 10.89
C LEU A 188 -1.99 13.05 11.83
N GLU A 189 -3.03 12.41 11.29
CA GLU A 189 -4.07 11.76 12.10
C GLU A 189 -3.50 10.61 12.94
N LEU A 190 -2.60 9.79 12.37
CA LEU A 190 -1.93 8.73 13.11
C LEU A 190 -1.10 9.26 14.28
N ILE A 191 -0.27 10.28 14.07
CA ILE A 191 0.59 10.86 15.12
C ILE A 191 -0.29 11.54 16.18
N LYS A 192 -1.34 12.25 15.79
CA LYS A 192 -2.30 12.88 16.69
C LYS A 192 -2.99 11.84 17.57
N GLU A 193 -3.52 10.76 17.00
CA GLU A 193 -4.15 9.68 17.77
C GLU A 193 -3.12 9.00 18.69
N ALA A 194 -1.90 8.72 18.21
CA ALA A 194 -0.84 8.10 18.99
C ALA A 194 -0.36 8.97 20.17
N SER A 195 -0.42 10.29 20.05
CA SER A 195 0.03 11.21 21.12
C SER A 195 -0.78 11.04 22.41
N THR A 196 -2.05 10.71 22.31
CA THR A 196 -2.99 10.55 23.44
C THR A 196 -3.36 9.11 23.76
N ASN A 197 -3.11 8.16 22.85
CA ASN A 197 -3.56 6.77 22.95
C ASN A 197 -2.38 5.80 23.16
N SER A 198 -2.21 5.31 24.40
CA SER A 198 -1.14 4.37 24.74
C SER A 198 -1.32 2.98 24.09
N ALA A 199 -2.57 2.53 23.90
CA ALA A 199 -2.87 1.26 23.24
C ALA A 199 -2.46 1.33 21.75
N LEU A 200 -2.69 2.48 21.10
CA LEU A 200 -2.23 2.70 19.75
C LEU A 200 -0.70 2.67 19.65
N ARG A 201 0.01 3.33 20.58
CA ARG A 201 1.50 3.25 20.59
C ARG A 201 2.00 1.82 20.71
N LYS A 202 1.36 0.97 21.54
CA LYS A 202 1.69 -0.47 21.66
C LYS A 202 1.41 -1.21 20.35
N LEU A 203 0.28 -0.95 19.69
CA LEU A 203 -0.04 -1.53 18.39
C LEU A 203 1.00 -1.13 17.33
N MET A 204 1.37 0.15 17.30
CA MET A 204 2.38 0.65 16.34
C MET A 204 3.75 0.02 16.56
N ALA A 205 4.14 -0.19 17.81
CA ALA A 205 5.41 -0.83 18.17
C ALA A 205 5.43 -2.35 17.90
N ASN A 206 4.28 -3.00 17.75
CA ASN A 206 4.18 -4.44 17.52
C ASN A 206 4.25 -4.75 16.01
N PRO A 207 5.31 -5.40 15.50
CA PRO A 207 5.42 -5.75 14.08
C PRO A 207 4.39 -6.81 13.65
N TYR A 208 3.80 -7.53 14.58
CA TYR A 208 2.81 -8.57 14.37
C TYR A 208 1.36 -8.12 14.61
N ALA A 209 1.13 -6.81 14.76
CA ALA A 209 -0.18 -6.28 15.15
C ALA A 209 -1.32 -6.63 14.18
N LEU A 210 -1.00 -6.91 12.92
CA LEU A 210 -1.97 -7.31 11.90
C LEU A 210 -2.06 -8.82 11.68
N CYS A 211 -1.21 -9.63 12.33
CA CYS A 211 -1.24 -11.08 12.20
C CYS A 211 -2.46 -11.68 12.91
N PRO A 212 -2.96 -12.84 12.46
CA PRO A 212 -4.01 -13.57 13.17
C PRO A 212 -3.63 -13.83 14.65
N PRO A 213 -4.59 -13.80 15.57
CA PRO A 213 -4.32 -14.01 17.02
C PRO A 213 -3.65 -15.37 17.33
N SER A 214 -3.95 -16.39 16.55
CA SER A 214 -3.41 -17.76 16.66
C SER A 214 -1.98 -17.89 16.13
N SER A 215 -1.33 -16.79 15.74
CA SER A 215 0.02 -16.81 15.18
C SER A 215 1.03 -17.39 16.20
N GLN A 216 1.83 -18.36 15.73
CA GLN A 216 2.85 -19.07 16.50
C GLN A 216 4.04 -18.18 16.90
N SER A 217 5.17 -18.78 17.22
CA SER A 217 6.39 -18.09 17.66
C SER A 217 6.64 -16.74 16.98
N LYS A 218 6.95 -15.72 17.78
CA LYS A 218 7.16 -14.36 17.32
C LYS A 218 8.60 -13.96 17.62
N PRO A 219 9.54 -14.21 16.70
CA PRO A 219 10.93 -13.79 16.90
C PRO A 219 11.03 -12.27 17.07
N LYS A 220 12.03 -11.84 17.83
CA LYS A 220 12.32 -10.39 17.98
C LYS A 220 12.71 -9.82 16.64
N GLN A 221 12.01 -8.77 16.23
CA GLN A 221 12.30 -8.06 14.99
C GLN A 221 13.29 -6.92 15.21
N ALA A 222 14.17 -6.72 14.24
CA ALA A 222 15.01 -5.51 14.20
C ALA A 222 14.12 -4.30 13.88
N ASN A 223 14.43 -3.18 14.52
CA ASN A 223 13.74 -1.90 14.27
C ASN A 223 14.76 -0.77 14.39
N LEU A 224 15.26 -0.31 13.26
CA LEU A 224 16.23 0.78 13.22
C LEU A 224 15.55 2.09 13.64
N GLN A 225 16.01 2.64 14.76
CA GLN A 225 15.52 3.93 15.31
C GLN A 225 16.44 5.09 14.98
N PHE A 226 17.68 4.81 14.63
CA PHE A 226 18.71 5.81 14.36
C PHE A 226 19.63 5.37 13.22
N ALA A 227 20.68 6.11 12.92
CA ALA A 227 21.64 5.74 11.90
C ALA A 227 22.49 4.52 12.30
N GLU A 228 22.70 3.58 11.37
CA GLU A 228 23.53 2.39 11.56
C GLU A 228 24.27 2.04 10.26
N TYR A 229 25.48 1.48 10.36
CA TYR A 229 26.19 0.96 9.20
C TYR A 229 25.75 -0.47 8.90
N ASP A 230 25.11 -0.67 7.76
CA ASP A 230 24.67 -2.01 7.29
C ASP A 230 25.84 -2.71 6.58
N LYS A 231 26.38 -3.73 7.23
CA LYS A 231 27.50 -4.52 6.70
C LYS A 231 27.12 -5.35 5.47
N ASP A 232 25.85 -5.77 5.36
CA ASP A 232 25.37 -6.58 4.23
C ASP A 232 25.13 -5.73 2.98
N ALA A 233 24.69 -4.48 3.17
CA ALA A 233 24.54 -3.49 2.11
C ALA A 233 25.82 -2.67 1.85
N GLN A 234 26.82 -2.75 2.75
CA GLN A 234 28.06 -1.95 2.74
C GLN A 234 27.79 -0.44 2.66
N ALA A 235 26.80 0.04 3.39
CA ALA A 235 26.38 1.44 3.39
C ALA A 235 25.74 1.83 4.73
N TRP A 236 25.70 3.12 5.01
CA TRP A 236 24.93 3.66 6.12
C TRP A 236 23.41 3.59 5.83
N SER A 237 22.67 3.31 6.87
CA SER A 237 21.21 3.19 6.86
C SER A 237 20.56 4.21 7.79
N ALA A 238 19.45 4.78 7.35
CA ALA A 238 18.55 5.60 8.14
C ALA A 238 17.19 4.93 8.26
N PRO A 239 16.36 5.29 9.26
CA PRO A 239 15.00 4.81 9.36
C PRO A 239 14.20 5.10 8.08
N PHE A 240 13.36 4.14 7.66
CA PHE A 240 12.45 4.30 6.53
C PHE A 240 11.02 4.50 7.04
N ILE A 241 10.39 5.58 6.62
CA ILE A 241 9.09 6.01 7.15
C ILE A 241 7.98 4.96 6.97
N MET A 242 8.03 4.19 5.86
CA MET A 242 7.03 3.18 5.56
C MET A 242 7.28 1.84 6.26
N ALA A 243 8.45 1.63 6.89
CA ALA A 243 8.77 0.40 7.61
C ALA A 243 7.71 0.04 8.67
N GLY A 244 7.09 1.05 9.28
CA GLY A 244 6.06 0.87 10.31
C GLY A 244 4.82 0.12 9.85
N ILE A 245 4.37 0.30 8.61
CA ILE A 245 3.25 -0.46 8.03
C ILE A 245 3.76 -1.69 7.28
N ASN A 246 4.84 -1.57 6.49
CA ASN A 246 5.30 -2.62 5.61
C ASN A 246 5.71 -3.89 6.36
N THR A 247 6.44 -3.77 7.47
CA THR A 247 6.81 -4.90 8.32
C THR A 247 5.59 -5.67 8.80
N LYS A 248 4.51 -4.97 9.15
CA LYS A 248 3.25 -5.61 9.58
C LYS A 248 2.57 -6.37 8.45
N ILE A 249 2.59 -5.82 7.22
CA ILE A 249 2.01 -6.46 6.04
C ILE A 249 2.82 -7.71 5.67
N VAL A 250 4.15 -7.63 5.62
CA VAL A 250 5.02 -8.77 5.31
C VAL A 250 4.86 -9.90 6.33
N HIS A 251 4.83 -9.59 7.64
CA HIS A 251 4.59 -10.59 8.67
C HIS A 251 3.17 -11.19 8.60
N ARG A 252 2.17 -10.38 8.25
CA ARG A 252 0.83 -10.87 7.99
C ARG A 252 0.80 -11.81 6.80
N SER A 253 1.50 -11.49 5.71
CA SER A 253 1.63 -12.36 4.53
C SER A 253 2.23 -13.71 4.89
N ASN A 254 3.31 -13.74 5.66
CA ASN A 254 3.90 -14.98 6.16
C ASN A 254 2.89 -15.80 7.00
N ALA A 255 2.20 -15.16 7.94
CA ALA A 255 1.21 -15.85 8.79
C ALA A 255 0.01 -16.39 7.99
N LEU A 256 -0.49 -15.64 7.00
CA LEU A 256 -1.60 -16.05 6.13
C LEU A 256 -1.20 -17.14 5.12
N SER A 257 0.09 -17.25 4.80
CA SER A 257 0.66 -18.31 3.96
C SER A 257 1.15 -19.53 4.76
N ASN A 258 0.58 -19.76 5.94
CA ASN A 258 0.97 -20.84 6.84
C ASN A 258 2.47 -20.86 7.16
N TYR A 259 3.06 -19.69 7.33
CA TYR A 259 4.49 -19.49 7.64
C TYR A 259 5.43 -20.04 6.55
N ALA A 260 5.08 -19.84 5.29
CA ALA A 260 5.90 -20.27 4.16
C ALA A 260 7.33 -19.67 4.18
N TYR A 261 7.55 -18.53 4.88
CA TYR A 261 8.87 -17.92 5.07
C TYR A 261 9.59 -18.42 6.34
N GLY A 262 8.96 -19.31 7.12
CA GLY A 262 9.43 -19.80 8.41
C GLY A 262 8.72 -19.15 9.59
N THR A 263 8.65 -19.88 10.72
CA THR A 263 8.11 -19.36 11.98
C THR A 263 9.09 -18.45 12.72
N ASP A 264 10.37 -18.53 12.37
CA ASP A 264 11.51 -17.77 12.86
C ASP A 264 11.88 -16.59 11.93
N PHE A 265 11.06 -16.30 10.94
CA PHE A 265 11.28 -15.27 9.92
C PHE A 265 11.50 -13.88 10.52
N VAL A 266 12.60 -13.24 10.13
CA VAL A 266 12.98 -11.88 10.53
C VAL A 266 12.98 -10.97 9.31
N TYR A 267 12.39 -9.78 9.47
CA TYR A 267 12.26 -8.79 8.40
C TYR A 267 12.46 -7.37 8.93
N ASP A 268 13.25 -6.56 8.22
CA ASP A 268 13.41 -5.13 8.51
C ASP A 268 13.56 -4.29 7.23
N GLU A 269 13.24 -2.99 7.35
CA GLU A 269 13.35 -2.02 6.26
C GLU A 269 14.13 -0.78 6.70
N THR A 270 15.08 -0.35 5.85
CA THR A 270 15.83 0.90 6.05
C THR A 270 16.10 1.59 4.71
N MET A 271 16.48 2.86 4.76
CA MET A 271 16.91 3.63 3.61
C MET A 271 18.44 3.76 3.62
N LEU A 272 19.10 3.41 2.53
CA LEU A 272 20.55 3.59 2.38
C LEU A 272 20.88 5.06 2.09
N THR A 273 21.95 5.54 2.70
CA THR A 273 22.43 6.93 2.56
C THR A 273 23.83 7.04 1.95
N GLY A 274 24.40 5.91 1.54
CA GLY A 274 25.75 5.81 0.98
C GLY A 274 26.79 5.31 1.98
N ASP A 275 28.00 5.18 1.54
CA ASP A 275 29.15 4.74 2.34
C ASP A 275 29.95 5.91 2.92
N GLY A 276 30.99 5.60 3.68
CA GLY A 276 31.96 6.58 4.22
C GLY A 276 31.33 7.59 5.19
N VAL A 277 32.09 8.66 5.47
CA VAL A 277 31.70 9.69 6.43
C VAL A 277 30.49 10.48 5.98
N LEU A 278 30.39 10.78 4.69
CA LEU A 278 29.26 11.54 4.14
C LEU A 278 27.96 10.74 4.26
N GLY A 279 27.98 9.43 3.93
CA GLY A 279 26.84 8.54 4.11
C GLY A 279 26.36 8.52 5.55
N GLY A 280 27.29 8.43 6.51
CA GLY A 280 26.99 8.50 7.94
C GLY A 280 26.34 9.82 8.36
N ALA A 281 26.88 10.94 7.90
CA ALA A 281 26.33 12.27 8.20
C ALA A 281 24.89 12.43 7.66
N VAL A 282 24.62 11.95 6.43
CA VAL A 282 23.29 11.96 5.85
C VAL A 282 22.34 11.05 6.62
N ALA A 283 22.78 9.84 7.05
CA ALA A 283 21.97 8.92 7.85
C ALA A 283 21.54 9.55 9.19
N VAL A 284 22.49 10.17 9.90
CA VAL A 284 22.23 10.88 11.17
C VAL A 284 21.27 12.04 10.94
N GLY A 285 21.52 12.87 9.92
CA GLY A 285 20.65 13.99 9.56
C GLY A 285 19.21 13.55 9.24
N ALA A 286 19.05 12.46 8.48
CA ALA A 286 17.74 11.90 8.16
C ALA A 286 17.00 11.37 9.42
N ALA A 287 17.72 10.68 10.31
CA ALA A 287 17.15 10.17 11.56
C ALA A 287 16.69 11.31 12.49
N ILE A 288 17.51 12.34 12.65
CA ILE A 288 17.17 13.54 13.44
C ILE A 288 16.00 14.28 12.80
N GLY A 289 16.03 14.47 11.47
CA GLY A 289 14.94 15.14 10.74
C GLY A 289 13.61 14.42 10.90
N MET A 290 13.59 13.09 10.81
CA MET A 290 12.39 12.29 11.04
C MET A 290 11.86 12.40 12.47
N ALA A 291 12.73 12.26 13.48
CA ALA A 291 12.36 12.41 14.88
C ALA A 291 11.84 13.83 15.18
N GLY A 292 12.49 14.86 14.63
CA GLY A 292 12.08 16.26 14.74
C GLY A 292 10.70 16.51 14.10
N PHE A 293 10.44 15.93 12.93
CA PHE A 293 9.14 16.01 12.25
C PHE A 293 8.02 15.38 13.10
N VAL A 294 8.24 14.14 13.58
CA VAL A 294 7.27 13.46 14.45
C VAL A 294 7.01 14.27 15.72
N GLY A 295 8.06 14.80 16.36
CA GLY A 295 7.95 15.68 17.52
C GLY A 295 7.15 16.94 17.21
N ALA A 296 7.45 17.63 16.11
CA ALA A 296 6.76 18.84 15.71
C ALA A 296 5.27 18.60 15.40
N VAL A 297 4.91 17.46 14.83
CA VAL A 297 3.51 17.07 14.57
C VAL A 297 2.79 16.69 15.87
N ALA A 298 3.48 16.12 16.86
CA ALA A 298 2.88 15.74 18.14
C ALA A 298 2.38 16.96 18.95
N PHE A 299 3.03 18.12 18.81
CA PHE A 299 2.62 19.33 19.52
C PHE A 299 1.61 20.18 18.71
N PRO A 300 0.46 20.59 19.30
CA PRO A 300 -0.61 21.28 18.57
C PRO A 300 -0.18 22.57 17.87
N LEU A 301 0.66 23.38 18.51
CA LEU A 301 1.09 24.68 17.97
C LEU A 301 1.99 24.51 16.72
N THR A 302 3.01 23.65 16.82
CA THR A 302 3.94 23.40 15.71
C THR A 302 3.26 22.65 14.57
N ARG A 303 2.37 21.72 14.89
CA ARG A 303 1.52 21.04 13.89
C ARG A 303 0.69 22.04 13.09
N HIS A 304 0.01 23.01 13.73
CA HIS A 304 -0.77 24.02 13.03
C HIS A 304 0.08 24.86 12.05
N VAL A 305 1.30 25.20 12.45
CA VAL A 305 2.26 25.92 11.57
C VAL A 305 2.65 25.04 10.38
N LEU A 306 2.97 23.76 10.61
CA LEU A 306 3.32 22.82 9.55
C LEU A 306 2.16 22.64 8.55
N GLU A 307 0.95 22.39 9.03
CA GLU A 307 -0.25 22.22 8.19
C GLU A 307 -0.55 23.47 7.35
N ARG A 308 -0.30 24.65 7.89
CA ARG A 308 -0.65 25.90 7.21
C ARG A 308 0.38 26.35 6.18
N PHE A 309 1.68 26.12 6.42
CA PHE A 309 2.76 26.75 5.65
C PHE A 309 3.75 25.78 4.98
N VAL A 310 3.82 24.53 5.41
CA VAL A 310 4.87 23.62 4.98
C VAL A 310 4.33 22.39 4.26
N LEU A 311 3.23 21.82 4.74
CA LEU A 311 2.71 20.56 4.26
C LEU A 311 1.76 20.76 3.07
N PRO A 312 1.77 19.86 2.08
CA PRO A 312 0.84 19.93 0.96
C PRO A 312 -0.61 19.74 1.44
N LYS A 313 -1.51 20.53 0.87
CA LYS A 313 -2.94 20.48 1.21
C LYS A 313 -3.63 19.30 0.54
N ALA A 314 -4.81 18.94 1.07
CA ALA A 314 -5.65 17.91 0.45
C ALA A 314 -5.91 18.23 -1.03
N GLY A 315 -5.60 17.27 -1.91
CA GLY A 315 -5.69 17.44 -3.37
C GLY A 315 -4.43 17.98 -4.05
N GLU A 316 -3.41 18.39 -3.29
CA GLU A 316 -2.11 18.77 -3.83
C GLU A 316 -1.15 17.58 -3.87
N GLY A 317 -0.25 17.59 -4.85
CA GLY A 317 0.77 16.56 -5.03
C GLY A 317 1.80 16.98 -6.10
N PRO A 318 2.78 16.11 -6.41
CA PRO A 318 3.81 16.43 -7.38
C PRO A 318 3.25 16.70 -8.78
N SER A 319 3.87 17.62 -9.48
CA SER A 319 3.50 17.95 -10.86
C SER A 319 3.69 16.75 -11.81
N PRO A 320 3.02 16.70 -12.97
CA PRO A 320 3.19 15.61 -13.94
C PRO A 320 4.66 15.37 -14.33
N SER A 321 5.45 16.44 -14.47
CA SER A 321 6.88 16.32 -14.78
C SER A 321 7.70 15.73 -13.63
N GLN A 322 7.34 16.03 -12.39
CA GLN A 322 7.97 15.41 -11.22
C GLN A 322 7.61 13.93 -11.09
N GLN A 323 6.36 13.57 -11.39
CA GLN A 323 5.91 12.17 -11.41
C GLN A 323 6.66 11.35 -12.47
N LEU A 324 6.88 11.91 -13.67
CA LEU A 324 7.63 11.26 -14.76
C LEU A 324 9.12 11.10 -14.46
N LYS A 325 9.72 12.01 -13.69
CA LYS A 325 11.15 11.97 -13.30
C LYS A 325 11.39 11.19 -12.03
N GLY A 326 10.33 10.72 -11.38
CA GLY A 326 10.41 9.89 -10.19
C GLY A 326 10.88 8.48 -10.52
N PHE A 327 11.46 7.81 -9.54
CA PHE A 327 11.87 6.40 -9.63
C PHE A 327 12.17 5.86 -8.24
N TYR A 328 12.32 4.54 -8.15
CA TYR A 328 12.87 3.88 -6.96
C TYR A 328 13.69 2.65 -7.34
N ASP A 329 14.67 2.35 -6.49
CA ASP A 329 15.50 1.14 -6.52
C ASP A 329 15.53 0.57 -5.10
N ILE A 330 14.90 -0.58 -4.92
CA ILE A 330 14.79 -1.28 -3.64
C ILE A 330 15.54 -2.61 -3.75
N ARG A 331 16.31 -2.96 -2.71
CA ARG A 331 17.07 -4.21 -2.61
C ARG A 331 16.53 -5.02 -1.45
N LEU A 332 16.27 -6.30 -1.70
CA LEU A 332 15.91 -7.26 -0.66
C LEU A 332 17.04 -8.28 -0.55
N ILE A 333 17.75 -8.25 0.57
CA ILE A 333 18.87 -9.15 0.86
C ILE A 333 18.36 -10.25 1.76
N GLY A 334 18.25 -11.46 1.23
CA GLY A 334 17.77 -12.63 1.95
C GLY A 334 18.89 -13.57 2.38
N PHE A 335 18.71 -14.18 3.55
CA PHE A 335 19.60 -15.20 4.10
C PHE A 335 18.78 -16.42 4.49
N THR A 336 19.20 -17.60 4.01
CA THR A 336 18.60 -18.87 4.41
C THR A 336 19.15 -19.35 5.76
N ALA A 337 18.50 -20.31 6.38
CA ALA A 337 18.98 -20.93 7.62
C ALA A 337 20.36 -21.59 7.46
N SER A 338 20.71 -22.05 6.25
CA SER A 338 22.04 -22.62 5.93
C SER A 338 23.09 -21.58 5.55
N GLY A 339 22.78 -20.28 5.66
CA GLY A 339 23.74 -19.18 5.40
C GLY A 339 23.89 -18.78 3.92
N GLN A 340 23.07 -19.32 3.02
CA GLN A 340 23.04 -18.88 1.61
C GLN A 340 22.44 -17.49 1.50
N ARG A 341 22.96 -16.67 0.60
CA ARG A 341 22.51 -15.29 0.37
C ARG A 341 21.91 -15.16 -1.02
N LEU A 342 20.81 -14.43 -1.10
CA LEU A 342 20.15 -14.04 -2.34
C LEU A 342 19.78 -12.57 -2.28
N THR A 343 19.87 -11.85 -3.39
CA THR A 343 19.44 -10.46 -3.45
C THR A 343 18.46 -10.26 -4.59
N ALA A 344 17.27 -9.75 -4.25
CA ALA A 344 16.30 -9.29 -5.23
C ALA A 344 16.34 -7.78 -5.37
N LYS A 345 15.96 -7.31 -6.54
CA LYS A 345 15.84 -5.91 -6.90
C LYS A 345 14.42 -5.62 -7.34
N VAL A 346 13.81 -4.58 -6.77
CA VAL A 346 12.52 -4.04 -7.20
C VAL A 346 12.74 -2.60 -7.64
N THR A 347 12.37 -2.27 -8.88
CA THR A 347 12.44 -0.90 -9.39
C THR A 347 11.11 -0.43 -9.93
N GLY A 348 10.92 0.89 -9.98
CA GLY A 348 9.81 1.52 -10.65
C GLY A 348 10.24 2.76 -11.41
N ASP A 349 9.55 3.04 -12.51
CA ASP A 349 9.86 4.05 -13.53
C ASP A 349 9.15 5.39 -13.31
N ARG A 350 8.47 5.54 -12.17
CA ARG A 350 7.70 6.72 -11.80
C ARG A 350 7.91 7.07 -10.33
N ASP A 351 7.52 8.29 -9.99
CA ASP A 351 7.40 8.72 -8.61
C ASP A 351 6.58 7.71 -7.77
N PRO A 352 7.13 7.26 -6.63
CA PRO A 352 6.49 6.22 -5.83
C PRO A 352 5.12 6.63 -5.28
N GLY A 353 4.99 7.87 -4.82
CA GLY A 353 3.82 8.35 -4.10
C GLY A 353 2.56 8.47 -4.95
N TYR A 354 2.70 8.66 -6.27
CA TYR A 354 1.55 8.96 -7.14
C TYR A 354 1.59 8.23 -8.47
N GLY A 355 2.62 8.51 -9.28
CA GLY A 355 2.74 7.95 -10.61
C GLY A 355 2.78 6.43 -10.61
N SER A 356 3.61 5.86 -9.73
CA SER A 356 3.72 4.41 -9.56
C SER A 356 2.55 3.84 -8.75
N THR A 357 2.18 4.47 -7.64
CA THR A 357 1.10 3.98 -6.75
C THR A 357 -0.25 3.85 -7.48
N ALA A 358 -0.61 4.81 -8.34
CA ALA A 358 -1.85 4.74 -9.11
C ALA A 358 -1.87 3.54 -10.06
N LYS A 359 -0.75 3.24 -10.73
CA LYS A 359 -0.62 2.07 -11.59
C LYS A 359 -0.66 0.76 -10.80
N ILE A 360 0.06 0.69 -9.67
CA ILE A 360 0.08 -0.48 -8.79
C ILE A 360 -1.34 -0.80 -8.28
N LEU A 361 -2.04 0.21 -7.76
CA LEU A 361 -3.41 0.08 -7.29
C LEU A 361 -4.37 -0.32 -8.42
N GLY A 362 -4.19 0.27 -9.60
CA GLY A 362 -4.97 -0.08 -10.79
C GLY A 362 -4.80 -1.54 -11.17
N GLU A 363 -3.56 -2.02 -11.27
CA GLU A 363 -3.30 -3.41 -11.62
C GLU A 363 -3.73 -4.39 -10.52
N ALA A 364 -3.65 -4.01 -9.25
CA ALA A 364 -4.20 -4.81 -8.14
C ALA A 364 -5.73 -4.92 -8.24
N ALA A 365 -6.42 -3.83 -8.52
CA ALA A 365 -7.87 -3.82 -8.69
C ALA A 365 -8.33 -4.64 -9.91
N VAL A 366 -7.64 -4.50 -11.04
CA VAL A 366 -7.91 -5.28 -12.25
C VAL A 366 -7.60 -6.77 -12.03
N CYS A 367 -6.50 -7.10 -11.38
CA CYS A 367 -6.14 -8.47 -11.00
C CYS A 367 -7.23 -9.11 -10.13
N LEU A 368 -7.77 -8.37 -9.16
CA LEU A 368 -8.86 -8.84 -8.31
C LEU A 368 -10.16 -9.07 -9.11
N ALA A 369 -10.43 -8.20 -10.09
CA ALA A 369 -11.65 -8.25 -10.90
C ALA A 369 -11.62 -9.36 -11.98
N LEU A 370 -10.46 -9.60 -12.59
CA LEU A 370 -10.33 -10.44 -13.79
C LEU A 370 -9.55 -11.75 -13.56
N ASP A 371 -8.47 -11.72 -12.76
CA ASP A 371 -7.54 -12.84 -12.72
C ASP A 371 -7.72 -13.77 -11.52
N VAL A 372 -8.18 -13.24 -10.38
CA VAL A 372 -8.35 -14.03 -9.17
C VAL A 372 -9.80 -14.49 -9.04
N ALA A 373 -10.08 -15.73 -9.40
CA ALA A 373 -11.41 -16.31 -9.24
C ALA A 373 -11.81 -16.37 -7.74
N LYS A 374 -13.09 -16.15 -7.42
CA LYS A 374 -13.59 -16.27 -6.04
C LYS A 374 -13.43 -17.68 -5.47
N THR A 375 -13.40 -18.69 -6.32
CA THR A 375 -13.16 -20.10 -5.93
C THR A 375 -11.71 -20.38 -5.57
N ALA A 376 -10.76 -19.55 -6.06
CA ALA A 376 -9.32 -19.72 -5.79
C ALA A 376 -8.89 -19.09 -4.46
N GLN A 377 -9.65 -18.10 -3.97
CA GLN A 377 -9.32 -17.38 -2.74
C GLN A 377 -10.60 -17.12 -1.94
N ALA A 378 -10.66 -17.66 -0.74
CA ALA A 378 -11.80 -17.47 0.18
C ALA A 378 -11.97 -15.99 0.60
N GLY A 379 -13.17 -15.63 1.04
CA GLY A 379 -13.43 -14.33 1.65
C GLY A 379 -12.59 -14.09 2.91
N GLY A 380 -12.36 -12.83 3.23
CA GLY A 380 -11.58 -12.39 4.38
C GLY A 380 -10.68 -11.20 4.09
N PHE A 381 -9.87 -10.82 5.06
CA PHE A 381 -8.87 -9.75 4.94
C PHE A 381 -7.50 -10.34 4.60
N TRP A 382 -7.00 -9.97 3.45
CA TRP A 382 -5.79 -10.50 2.84
C TRP A 382 -4.71 -9.42 2.67
N THR A 383 -3.52 -9.83 2.24
CA THR A 383 -2.44 -8.94 1.83
C THR A 383 -2.19 -9.07 0.33
N PRO A 384 -1.51 -8.11 -0.32
CA PRO A 384 -1.22 -8.21 -1.76
C PRO A 384 -0.52 -9.51 -2.14
N ALA A 385 0.50 -9.94 -1.41
CA ALA A 385 1.22 -11.18 -1.73
C ALA A 385 0.32 -12.43 -1.61
N THR A 386 -0.59 -12.48 -0.63
CA THR A 386 -1.39 -13.68 -0.37
C THR A 386 -2.59 -13.85 -1.31
N VAL A 387 -3.11 -12.76 -1.87
CA VAL A 387 -4.22 -12.81 -2.85
C VAL A 387 -3.71 -12.90 -4.27
N PHE A 388 -2.73 -12.09 -4.60
CA PHE A 388 -2.36 -11.87 -5.99
C PHE A 388 -1.17 -12.71 -6.45
N GLY A 389 -0.12 -12.83 -5.62
CA GLY A 389 1.08 -13.60 -5.93
C GLY A 389 1.65 -13.26 -7.32
N ASP A 390 1.96 -14.28 -8.10
CA ASP A 390 2.54 -14.17 -9.45
C ASP A 390 1.67 -13.41 -10.45
N LYS A 391 0.35 -13.42 -10.25
CA LYS A 391 -0.58 -12.70 -11.13
C LYS A 391 -0.32 -11.21 -11.12
N LEU A 392 -0.19 -10.63 -9.91
CA LEU A 392 0.11 -9.22 -9.78
C LEU A 392 1.57 -8.91 -10.13
N LEU A 393 2.54 -9.77 -9.79
CA LEU A 393 3.92 -9.62 -10.23
C LEU A 393 4.00 -9.47 -11.76
N SER A 394 3.33 -10.36 -12.49
CA SER A 394 3.28 -10.32 -13.95
C SER A 394 2.67 -9.02 -14.48
N ARG A 395 1.54 -8.59 -13.90
CA ARG A 395 0.88 -7.33 -14.28
C ARG A 395 1.75 -6.11 -14.02
N LEU A 396 2.40 -6.05 -12.85
CA LEU A 396 3.26 -4.94 -12.48
C LEU A 396 4.46 -4.81 -13.41
N ASN A 397 5.09 -5.94 -13.77
CA ASN A 397 6.18 -5.95 -14.74
C ASN A 397 5.72 -5.53 -16.13
N GLN A 398 4.56 -6.00 -16.57
CA GLN A 398 4.11 -5.78 -17.95
C GLN A 398 3.51 -4.39 -18.14
N TYR A 399 2.82 -3.84 -17.13
CA TYR A 399 1.95 -2.68 -17.31
C TYR A 399 2.24 -1.50 -16.38
N ALA A 400 2.74 -1.75 -15.19
CA ALA A 400 2.90 -0.69 -14.20
C ALA A 400 4.29 -0.04 -14.19
N GLY A 401 5.24 -0.56 -14.97
CA GLY A 401 6.61 -0.05 -15.02
C GLY A 401 7.47 -0.47 -13.82
N LEU A 402 7.05 -1.52 -13.10
CA LEU A 402 7.87 -2.15 -12.09
C LEU A 402 8.72 -3.27 -12.71
N SER A 403 9.85 -3.58 -12.09
CA SER A 403 10.58 -4.80 -12.40
C SER A 403 11.02 -5.50 -11.12
N PHE A 404 10.94 -6.85 -11.14
CA PHE A 404 11.42 -7.74 -10.10
C PHE A 404 12.47 -8.66 -10.71
N SER A 405 13.70 -8.64 -10.19
CA SER A 405 14.83 -9.42 -10.70
C SER A 405 15.78 -9.81 -9.59
N LEU A 406 16.60 -10.84 -9.82
CA LEU A 406 17.75 -11.13 -8.98
C LEU A 406 18.96 -10.29 -9.40
N VAL A 407 19.90 -10.02 -8.48
CA VAL A 407 21.17 -9.31 -8.70
C VAL A 407 22.33 -10.05 -8.05
#